data_2e6f013f5e4eed08baed674b5a86c77f
#
_entry.id   2e6f013f5e4eed08baed674b5a86c77f
#
_cell.length_a   1.000
_cell.length_b   1.000
_cell.length_c   1.000
_cell.angle_alpha   90.00
_cell.angle_beta   90.00
_cell.angle_gamma   90.00
#
_symmetry.space_group_name_H-M   'P 1'
#
loop_
_entity.id
_entity.type
_entity.pdbx_description
1 polymer ?
#
loop_
_entity_poly.entity_id
_entity_poly.type
_entity_poly.pdbx_seq_one_letter_code
_entity_poly.pdbx_strand_id
1 'polypeptide(L)'
;TGTLDVTELLEKHGFRAAALNGDMTQQLREQTLDRLRNGSLDIVVATDVAARGIDIERISLVVNYDIPLDAESYVHRIGRTGRAGRSGRALLFVEPRERRLLRNIEHLMKKPINEVELPNHEVLQACRRKKFQDKITKQLEHHDLEMYRSLLEDLFTADQDQEDIAAAMLMLLQGKQKLILPPDPPMDKRRRD
;
A
#
# COMPACT_ATOMS: atom_id res chain seq x y z
N THR A 1 -2.52 -1.24 21.62
CA THR A 1 -3.77 -0.91 20.91
C THR A 1 -3.63 -1.37 19.46
N GLY A 2 -4.69 -1.90 18.85
CA GLY A 2 -4.64 -2.47 17.50
C GLY A 2 -4.05 -1.54 16.43
N THR A 3 -4.13 -0.22 16.61
CA THR A 3 -3.48 0.74 15.69
C THR A 3 -1.95 0.66 15.72
N LEU A 4 -1.34 0.45 16.89
CA LEU A 4 0.10 0.31 17.02
C LEU A 4 0.57 -1.00 16.39
N ASP A 5 -0.12 -2.11 16.67
CA ASP A 5 0.25 -3.44 16.18
C ASP A 5 0.22 -3.49 14.64
N VAL A 6 -0.83 -2.90 14.03
CA VAL A 6 -0.94 -2.79 12.57
C VAL A 6 0.13 -1.86 12.00
N THR A 7 0.44 -0.75 12.66
CA THR A 7 1.50 0.17 12.22
C THR A 7 2.86 -0.50 12.24
N GLU A 8 3.23 -1.18 13.32
CA GLU A 8 4.49 -1.92 13.42
C GLU A 8 4.61 -3.00 12.34
N LEU A 9 3.52 -3.70 12.04
CA LEU A 9 3.52 -4.70 10.98
C LEU A 9 3.78 -4.06 9.61
N LEU A 10 3.16 -2.93 9.32
CA LEU A 10 3.37 -2.18 8.08
C LEU A 10 4.82 -1.68 7.96
N GLU A 11 5.39 -1.14 9.04
CA GLU A 11 6.78 -0.67 9.07
C GLU A 11 7.77 -1.81 8.87
N LYS A 12 7.55 -2.97 9.51
CA LYS A 12 8.35 -4.19 9.28
C LYS A 12 8.37 -4.62 7.81
N HIS A 13 7.28 -4.37 7.09
CA HIS A 13 7.18 -4.63 5.64
C HIS A 13 7.70 -3.48 4.77
N GLY A 14 8.28 -2.44 5.37
CA GLY A 14 8.93 -1.35 4.66
C GLY A 14 7.99 -0.22 4.21
N PHE A 15 6.77 -0.17 4.71
CA PHE A 15 5.87 0.96 4.48
C PHE A 15 6.18 2.10 5.44
N ARG A 16 6.04 3.33 4.95
CA ARG A 16 6.13 4.54 5.78
C ARG A 16 4.78 4.77 6.45
N ALA A 17 4.58 4.15 7.60
CA ALA A 17 3.33 4.18 8.34
C ALA A 17 3.48 4.92 9.66
N ALA A 18 2.37 5.41 10.23
CA ALA A 18 2.29 5.93 11.59
C ALA A 18 0.91 5.66 12.18
N ALA A 19 0.87 5.45 13.49
CA ALA A 19 -0.39 5.35 14.24
C ALA A 19 -0.92 6.75 14.59
N LEU A 20 -2.26 6.86 14.64
CA LEU A 20 -2.97 8.04 15.13
C LEU A 20 -4.09 7.57 16.07
N ASN A 21 -3.93 7.80 17.36
CA ASN A 21 -4.87 7.38 18.39
C ASN A 21 -5.14 8.49 19.42
N GLY A 22 -6.06 8.22 20.35
CA GLY A 22 -6.46 9.20 21.37
C GLY A 22 -5.42 9.51 22.43
N ASP A 23 -4.40 8.63 22.60
CA ASP A 23 -3.38 8.78 23.63
C ASP A 23 -2.24 9.73 23.19
N MET A 24 -2.27 10.19 21.95
CA MET A 24 -1.27 11.10 21.40
C MET A 24 -1.49 12.53 21.86
N THR A 25 -0.39 13.25 22.13
CA THR A 25 -0.45 14.69 22.33
C THR A 25 -0.89 15.40 21.05
N GLN A 26 -1.51 16.56 21.18
CA GLN A 26 -1.95 17.35 20.03
C GLN A 26 -0.77 17.71 19.10
N GLN A 27 0.39 18.01 19.66
CA GLN A 27 1.60 18.30 18.89
C GLN A 27 2.05 17.12 18.03
N LEU A 28 2.09 15.90 18.61
CA LEU A 28 2.49 14.70 17.87
C LEU A 28 1.47 14.35 16.78
N ARG A 29 0.17 14.57 17.06
CA ARG A 29 -0.90 14.41 16.09
C ARG A 29 -0.70 15.33 14.88
N GLU A 30 -0.44 16.61 15.10
CA GLU A 30 -0.21 17.60 14.03
C GLU A 30 1.03 17.24 13.21
N GLN A 31 2.14 16.90 13.86
CA GLN A 31 3.36 16.44 13.18
C GLN A 31 3.08 15.21 12.28
N THR A 32 2.29 14.26 12.76
CA THR A 32 1.93 13.06 11.98
C THR A 32 1.09 13.44 10.75
N LEU A 33 0.12 14.34 10.91
CA LEU A 33 -0.71 14.81 9.81
C LEU A 33 0.10 15.64 8.80
N ASP A 34 1.05 16.44 9.23
CA ASP A 34 1.94 17.20 8.35
C ASP A 34 2.86 16.27 7.54
N ARG A 35 3.38 15.22 8.15
CA ARG A 35 4.13 14.18 7.45
C ARG A 35 3.28 13.46 6.41
N LEU A 36 2.00 13.24 6.68
CA LEU A 36 1.07 12.69 5.68
C LEU A 36 0.79 13.71 4.56
N ARG A 37 0.62 15.01 4.86
CA ARG A 37 0.40 16.07 3.87
C ARG A 37 1.58 16.23 2.91
N ASN A 38 2.79 16.27 3.43
CA ASN A 38 4.01 16.49 2.64
C ASN A 38 4.57 15.24 1.96
N GLY A 39 3.97 14.05 2.20
CA GLY A 39 4.39 12.80 1.57
C GLY A 39 5.54 12.06 2.24
N SER A 40 5.95 12.49 3.43
CA SER A 40 6.93 11.75 4.24
C SER A 40 6.32 10.48 4.86
N LEU A 41 4.99 10.41 4.99
CA LEU A 41 4.20 9.22 5.32
C LEU A 41 3.31 8.84 4.15
N ASP A 42 3.12 7.54 3.97
CA ASP A 42 2.19 6.98 2.99
C ASP A 42 0.91 6.48 3.64
N ILE A 43 1.00 5.98 4.87
CA ILE A 43 -0.11 5.31 5.57
C ILE A 43 -0.25 5.89 6.98
N VAL A 44 -1.48 6.19 7.35
CA VAL A 44 -1.85 6.48 8.74
C VAL A 44 -2.89 5.46 9.20
N VAL A 45 -2.60 4.79 10.30
CA VAL A 45 -3.52 3.85 10.97
C VAL A 45 -4.18 4.60 12.13
N ALA A 46 -5.48 4.81 12.02
CA ALA A 46 -6.20 5.68 12.96
C ALA A 46 -7.44 4.99 13.54
N THR A 47 -7.77 5.33 14.79
CA THR A 47 -9.10 5.08 15.35
C THR A 47 -10.11 6.09 14.81
N ASP A 48 -11.42 5.79 14.88
CA ASP A 48 -12.46 6.71 14.42
C ASP A 48 -12.38 8.09 15.08
N VAL A 49 -12.14 8.12 16.38
CA VAL A 49 -12.01 9.37 17.14
C VAL A 49 -10.81 10.18 16.66
N ALA A 50 -9.68 9.51 16.47
CA ALA A 50 -8.47 10.15 16.01
C ALA A 50 -8.53 10.55 14.52
N ALA A 51 -9.31 9.86 13.70
CA ALA A 51 -9.51 10.19 12.29
C ALA A 51 -10.44 11.39 12.07
N ARG A 52 -11.22 11.81 13.09
CA ARG A 52 -12.10 12.97 12.96
C ARG A 52 -11.32 14.23 12.66
N GLY A 53 -11.84 15.05 11.75
CA GLY A 53 -11.21 16.31 11.35
C GLY A 53 -9.97 16.17 10.46
N ILE A 54 -9.58 14.95 10.05
CA ILE A 54 -8.55 14.80 9.03
C ILE A 54 -9.11 15.34 7.71
N ASP A 55 -8.49 16.42 7.23
CA ASP A 55 -8.77 17.04 5.95
C ASP A 55 -7.46 17.14 5.16
N ILE A 56 -7.15 16.08 4.43
CA ILE A 56 -5.93 15.96 3.64
C ILE A 56 -6.31 15.48 2.25
N GLU A 57 -6.21 16.36 1.26
CA GLU A 57 -6.65 16.12 -0.11
C GLU A 57 -5.95 14.96 -0.81
N ARG A 58 -4.71 14.67 -0.44
CA ARG A 58 -3.94 13.60 -1.09
C ARG A 58 -4.36 12.19 -0.68
N ILE A 59 -5.28 12.01 0.24
CA ILE A 59 -5.77 10.67 0.61
C ILE A 59 -6.54 10.08 -0.58
N SER A 60 -5.94 9.12 -1.24
CA SER A 60 -6.51 8.42 -2.41
C SER A 60 -7.22 7.12 -2.05
N LEU A 61 -6.93 6.56 -0.88
CA LEU A 61 -7.47 5.28 -0.42
C LEU A 61 -7.81 5.34 1.06
N VAL A 62 -8.98 4.84 1.43
CA VAL A 62 -9.38 4.53 2.81
C VAL A 62 -9.55 3.03 2.94
N VAL A 63 -8.91 2.43 3.93
CA VAL A 63 -9.05 1.02 4.25
C VAL A 63 -9.76 0.90 5.60
N ASN A 64 -10.94 0.29 5.61
CA ASN A 64 -11.62 -0.10 6.82
C ASN A 64 -11.13 -1.49 7.21
N TYR A 65 -10.20 -1.53 8.17
CA TYR A 65 -9.65 -2.78 8.69
C TYR A 65 -10.71 -3.56 9.49
N ASP A 66 -11.42 -2.84 10.37
CA ASP A 66 -12.59 -3.35 11.08
C ASP A 66 -13.85 -2.74 10.47
N ILE A 67 -14.89 -3.56 10.24
CA ILE A 67 -16.19 -3.06 9.79
C ILE A 67 -16.82 -2.21 10.90
N PRO A 68 -17.31 -1.00 10.63
CA PRO A 68 -17.98 -0.19 11.64
C PRO A 68 -19.33 -0.81 12.02
N LEU A 69 -19.72 -0.65 13.29
CA LEU A 69 -20.98 -1.18 13.82
C LEU A 69 -22.20 -0.47 13.23
N ASP A 70 -22.06 0.78 12.83
CA ASP A 70 -23.12 1.57 12.20
C ASP A 70 -22.68 2.05 10.80
N ALA A 71 -23.67 2.17 9.93
CA ALA A 71 -23.44 2.51 8.52
C ALA A 71 -23.03 3.99 8.32
N GLU A 72 -23.43 4.90 9.21
CA GLU A 72 -23.05 6.31 9.14
C GLU A 72 -21.54 6.48 9.40
N SER A 73 -21.00 5.75 10.38
CA SER A 73 -19.56 5.70 10.63
C SER A 73 -18.77 5.26 9.39
N TYR A 74 -19.27 4.29 8.63
CA TYR A 74 -18.66 3.91 7.37
C TYR A 74 -18.57 5.08 6.38
N VAL A 75 -19.69 5.81 6.20
CA VAL A 75 -19.73 6.97 5.30
C VAL A 75 -18.75 8.06 5.77
N HIS A 76 -18.65 8.30 7.08
CA HIS A 76 -17.71 9.26 7.65
C HIS A 76 -16.25 8.84 7.43
N ARG A 77 -15.94 7.54 7.51
CA ARG A 77 -14.58 7.04 7.24
C ARG A 77 -14.21 7.22 5.77
N ILE A 78 -15.06 6.76 4.85
CA ILE A 78 -14.76 6.88 3.41
C ILE A 78 -14.75 8.33 2.93
N GLY A 79 -15.47 9.23 3.59
CA GLY A 79 -15.43 10.67 3.36
C GLY A 79 -14.07 11.34 3.65
N ARG A 80 -13.02 10.57 4.00
CA ARG A 80 -11.64 11.06 4.08
C ARG A 80 -10.94 11.05 2.71
N THR A 81 -11.49 10.34 1.72
CA THR A 81 -10.98 10.33 0.34
C THR A 81 -12.00 10.92 -0.65
N GLY A 82 -11.62 11.10 -1.89
CA GLY A 82 -12.52 11.62 -2.93
C GLY A 82 -12.93 13.08 -2.74
N ARG A 83 -12.09 13.90 -2.10
CA ARG A 83 -12.37 15.30 -1.82
C ARG A 83 -11.90 16.22 -2.96
N ALA A 84 -12.45 17.45 -2.99
CA ALA A 84 -12.09 18.49 -3.95
C ALA A 84 -12.18 18.04 -5.41
N GLY A 85 -13.20 17.24 -5.76
CA GLY A 85 -13.41 16.73 -7.12
C GLY A 85 -12.46 15.61 -7.56
N ARG A 86 -11.63 15.09 -6.67
CA ARG A 86 -10.73 13.97 -6.96
C ARG A 86 -11.46 12.63 -6.81
N SER A 87 -11.02 11.63 -7.55
CA SER A 87 -11.47 10.26 -7.36
C SER A 87 -10.82 9.66 -6.09
N GLY A 88 -11.60 8.91 -5.30
CA GLY A 88 -11.14 8.20 -4.13
C GLY A 88 -11.57 6.74 -4.18
N ARG A 89 -10.84 5.89 -3.47
CA ARG A 89 -11.17 4.46 -3.34
C ARG A 89 -11.36 4.12 -1.86
N ALA A 90 -12.29 3.22 -1.59
CA ALA A 90 -12.49 2.66 -0.26
C ALA A 90 -12.45 1.13 -0.35
N LEU A 91 -11.77 0.50 0.60
CA LEU A 91 -11.76 -0.93 0.81
C LEU A 91 -12.35 -1.23 2.19
N LEU A 92 -13.04 -2.34 2.30
CA LEU A 92 -13.63 -2.81 3.54
C LEU A 92 -13.32 -4.29 3.70
N PHE A 93 -12.67 -4.68 4.79
CA PHE A 93 -12.55 -6.09 5.16
C PHE A 93 -13.83 -6.51 5.88
N VAL A 94 -14.35 -7.68 5.48
CA VAL A 94 -15.61 -8.22 6.03
C VAL A 94 -15.43 -9.69 6.33
N GLU A 95 -15.60 -10.07 7.58
CA GLU A 95 -15.67 -11.49 7.96
C GLU A 95 -17.07 -12.09 7.65
N PRO A 96 -17.17 -13.40 7.45
CA PRO A 96 -18.46 -14.06 7.17
C PRO A 96 -19.56 -13.72 8.21
N ARG A 97 -19.19 -13.59 9.49
CA ARG A 97 -20.09 -13.20 10.59
C ARG A 97 -20.58 -11.75 10.52
N GLU A 98 -19.91 -10.90 9.76
CA GLU A 98 -20.17 -9.45 9.64
C GLU A 98 -21.04 -9.09 8.43
N ARG A 99 -21.49 -10.06 7.65
CA ARG A 99 -22.34 -9.84 6.46
C ARG A 99 -23.62 -9.05 6.74
N ARG A 100 -24.12 -9.09 7.98
CA ARG A 100 -25.28 -8.27 8.37
C ARG A 100 -24.92 -6.78 8.41
N LEU A 101 -23.75 -6.44 8.95
CA LEU A 101 -23.26 -5.06 8.99
C LEU A 101 -23.01 -4.53 7.56
N LEU A 102 -22.42 -5.35 6.71
CA LEU A 102 -22.23 -5.01 5.30
C LEU A 102 -23.55 -4.66 4.62
N ARG A 103 -24.59 -5.50 4.78
CA ARG A 103 -25.91 -5.22 4.19
C ARG A 103 -26.52 -3.92 4.69
N ASN A 104 -26.34 -3.58 5.96
CA ASN A 104 -26.82 -2.31 6.51
C ASN A 104 -26.11 -1.11 5.86
N ILE A 105 -24.81 -1.22 5.63
CA ILE A 105 -24.02 -0.20 4.93
C ILE A 105 -24.51 -0.04 3.49
N GLU A 106 -24.67 -1.13 2.75
CA GLU A 106 -25.17 -1.11 1.36
C GLU A 106 -26.57 -0.50 1.26
N HIS A 107 -27.44 -0.82 2.25
CA HIS A 107 -28.79 -0.28 2.32
C HIS A 107 -28.79 1.25 2.52
N LEU A 108 -27.95 1.75 3.44
CA LEU A 108 -27.78 3.19 3.66
C LEU A 108 -27.25 3.90 2.41
N MET A 109 -26.24 3.31 1.78
CA MET A 109 -25.61 3.87 0.58
C MET A 109 -26.47 3.74 -0.66
N LYS A 110 -27.51 2.91 -0.65
CA LYS A 110 -28.34 2.54 -1.81
C LYS A 110 -27.49 2.01 -2.99
N LYS A 111 -26.38 1.37 -2.67
CA LYS A 111 -25.42 0.86 -3.65
C LYS A 111 -24.72 -0.36 -3.10
N PRO A 112 -24.59 -1.45 -3.89
CA PRO A 112 -23.82 -2.62 -3.48
C PRO A 112 -22.32 -2.27 -3.41
N ILE A 113 -21.62 -2.93 -2.50
CA ILE A 113 -20.17 -2.88 -2.40
C ILE A 113 -19.63 -4.12 -3.14
N ASN A 114 -18.90 -3.88 -4.21
CA ASN A 114 -18.35 -4.98 -5.00
C ASN A 114 -17.28 -5.73 -4.22
N GLU A 115 -17.39 -7.05 -4.19
CA GLU A 115 -16.34 -7.90 -3.67
C GLU A 115 -15.10 -7.84 -4.57
N VAL A 116 -13.93 -7.72 -3.95
CA VAL A 116 -12.65 -7.65 -4.64
C VAL A 116 -11.81 -8.83 -4.20
N GLU A 117 -11.41 -9.66 -5.14
CA GLU A 117 -10.46 -10.72 -4.87
C GLU A 117 -9.07 -10.13 -4.62
N LEU A 118 -8.40 -10.64 -3.57
CA LEU A 118 -7.01 -10.27 -3.32
C LEU A 118 -6.14 -10.79 -4.48
N PRO A 119 -5.24 -9.96 -5.00
CA PRO A 119 -4.35 -10.40 -6.05
C PRO A 119 -3.47 -11.55 -5.52
N ASN A 120 -3.45 -12.65 -6.25
CA ASN A 120 -2.56 -13.77 -5.97
C ASN A 120 -1.08 -13.37 -6.19
N HIS A 121 -0.15 -14.25 -5.77
CA HIS A 121 1.29 -13.98 -5.90
C HIS A 121 1.71 -13.73 -7.36
N GLU A 122 1.09 -14.39 -8.34
CA GLU A 122 1.41 -14.24 -9.77
C GLU A 122 1.09 -12.83 -10.28
N VAL A 123 -0.11 -12.32 -9.93
CA VAL A 123 -0.54 -10.96 -10.29
C VAL A 123 0.36 -9.92 -9.62
N LEU A 124 0.70 -10.12 -8.34
CA LEU A 124 1.62 -9.23 -7.63
C LEU A 124 3.01 -9.24 -8.25
N GLN A 125 3.52 -10.42 -8.59
CA GLN A 125 4.82 -10.60 -9.23
C GLN A 125 4.85 -9.94 -10.62
N ALA A 126 3.83 -10.15 -11.44
CA ALA A 126 3.70 -9.51 -12.75
C ALA A 126 3.67 -7.98 -12.63
N CYS A 127 2.91 -7.44 -11.67
CA CYS A 127 2.86 -6.00 -11.41
C CYS A 127 4.22 -5.44 -10.97
N ARG A 128 4.96 -6.14 -10.09
CA ARG A 128 6.31 -5.73 -9.66
C ARG A 128 7.30 -5.76 -10.80
N ARG A 129 7.28 -6.82 -11.62
CA ARG A 129 8.13 -6.95 -12.81
C ARG A 129 7.88 -5.81 -13.79
N LYS A 130 6.61 -5.52 -14.08
CA LYS A 130 6.25 -4.42 -14.98
C LYS A 130 6.76 -3.08 -14.47
N LYS A 131 6.49 -2.74 -13.20
CA LYS A 131 6.99 -1.49 -12.60
C LYS A 131 8.51 -1.38 -12.63
N PHE A 132 9.20 -2.50 -12.45
CA PHE A 132 10.66 -2.53 -12.53
C PHE A 132 11.15 -2.36 -13.96
N GLN A 133 10.50 -3.02 -14.93
CA GLN A 133 10.77 -2.87 -16.35
C GLN A 133 10.57 -1.41 -16.81
N ASP A 134 9.47 -0.77 -16.41
CA ASP A 134 9.19 0.63 -16.74
C ASP A 134 10.30 1.56 -16.22
N LYS A 135 10.84 1.27 -15.00
CA LYS A 135 11.98 2.02 -14.45
C LYS A 135 13.24 1.85 -15.28
N ILE A 136 13.57 0.61 -15.69
CA ILE A 136 14.72 0.34 -16.54
C ILE A 136 14.57 1.04 -17.89
N THR A 137 13.40 0.89 -18.53
CA THR A 137 13.12 1.54 -19.83
C THR A 137 13.35 3.05 -19.75
N LYS A 138 12.87 3.68 -18.67
CA LYS A 138 13.12 5.11 -18.46
C LYS A 138 14.59 5.45 -18.28
N GLN A 139 15.38 4.60 -17.63
CA GLN A 139 16.82 4.84 -17.48
C GLN A 139 17.60 4.60 -18.77
N LEU A 140 17.14 3.73 -19.66
CA LEU A 140 17.75 3.52 -20.98
C LEU A 140 17.68 4.76 -21.88
N GLU A 141 16.73 5.67 -21.60
CA GLU A 141 16.57 6.94 -22.31
C GLU A 141 17.36 8.09 -21.65
N HIS A 142 18.06 7.81 -20.53
CA HIS A 142 18.75 8.85 -19.79
C HIS A 142 20.03 9.29 -20.52
N HIS A 143 20.28 10.60 -20.59
CA HIS A 143 21.41 11.18 -21.33
C HIS A 143 22.79 10.77 -20.80
N ASP A 144 22.90 10.43 -19.49
CA ASP A 144 24.15 10.01 -18.88
C ASP A 144 24.48 8.52 -19.09
N LEU A 145 23.63 7.76 -19.81
CA LEU A 145 23.81 6.31 -19.97
C LEU A 145 25.19 5.95 -20.57
N GLU A 146 25.70 6.77 -21.49
CA GLU A 146 27.00 6.53 -22.15
C GLU A 146 28.17 6.59 -21.16
N MET A 147 28.10 7.51 -20.19
CA MET A 147 29.10 7.59 -19.12
C MET A 147 29.15 6.31 -18.27
N TYR A 148 27.96 5.74 -17.97
CA TYR A 148 27.88 4.49 -17.22
C TYR A 148 28.29 3.27 -18.04
N ARG A 149 28.15 3.29 -19.36
CA ARG A 149 28.70 2.24 -20.25
C ARG A 149 30.23 2.20 -20.19
N SER A 150 30.87 3.35 -20.29
CA SER A 150 32.33 3.43 -20.17
C SER A 150 32.80 2.91 -18.80
N LEU A 151 32.06 3.23 -17.71
CA LEU A 151 32.40 2.73 -16.39
C LEU A 151 32.25 1.21 -16.29
N LEU A 152 31.30 0.59 -16.99
CA LEU A 152 31.14 -0.87 -17.02
C LEU A 152 32.36 -1.56 -17.64
N GLU A 153 32.96 -0.98 -18.69
CA GLU A 153 34.19 -1.50 -19.35
C GLU A 153 35.35 -1.53 -18.36
N ASP A 154 35.46 -0.54 -17.47
CA ASP A 154 36.50 -0.46 -16.46
C ASP A 154 36.28 -1.43 -15.28
N LEU A 155 35.02 -1.74 -14.94
CA LEU A 155 34.68 -2.53 -13.77
C LEU A 155 34.66 -4.04 -14.04
N PHE A 156 34.42 -4.46 -15.27
CA PHE A 156 34.23 -5.87 -15.62
C PHE A 156 35.21 -6.32 -16.69
N THR A 157 35.66 -7.57 -16.57
CA THR A 157 36.57 -8.18 -17.54
C THR A 157 35.81 -8.81 -18.70
N ALA A 158 36.49 -8.97 -19.86
CA ALA A 158 35.92 -9.57 -21.07
C ALA A 158 35.44 -11.03 -20.89
N ASP A 159 35.92 -11.72 -19.84
CA ASP A 159 35.56 -13.12 -19.54
C ASP A 159 34.27 -13.26 -18.77
N GLN A 160 33.68 -12.15 -18.33
CA GLN A 160 32.42 -12.18 -17.57
C GLN A 160 31.21 -12.09 -18.50
N ASP A 161 30.21 -12.94 -18.25
CA ASP A 161 28.98 -12.92 -19.01
C ASP A 161 28.15 -11.69 -18.69
N GLN A 162 27.79 -10.92 -19.71
CA GLN A 162 26.98 -9.72 -19.58
C GLN A 162 25.59 -10.00 -18.99
N GLU A 163 25.02 -11.17 -19.26
CA GLU A 163 23.73 -11.58 -18.69
C GLU A 163 23.86 -11.83 -17.18
N ASP A 164 24.96 -12.45 -16.74
CA ASP A 164 25.23 -12.68 -15.33
C ASP A 164 25.46 -11.36 -14.57
N ILE A 165 26.20 -10.42 -15.17
CA ILE A 165 26.38 -9.08 -14.61
C ILE A 165 25.02 -8.37 -14.47
N ALA A 166 24.19 -8.40 -15.51
CA ALA A 166 22.86 -7.81 -15.49
C ALA A 166 21.95 -8.47 -14.44
N ALA A 167 22.01 -9.79 -14.31
CA ALA A 167 21.27 -10.53 -13.29
C ALA A 167 21.71 -10.16 -11.86
N ALA A 168 23.01 -10.05 -11.63
CA ALA A 168 23.58 -9.61 -10.36
C ALA A 168 23.13 -8.18 -10.00
N MET A 169 23.16 -7.26 -10.96
CA MET A 169 22.65 -5.89 -10.80
C MET A 169 21.16 -5.88 -10.47
N LEU A 170 20.35 -6.72 -11.14
CA LEU A 170 18.94 -6.92 -10.83
C LEU A 170 18.71 -7.35 -9.38
N MET A 171 19.52 -8.30 -8.90
CA MET A 171 19.45 -8.78 -7.51
C MET A 171 19.76 -7.67 -6.50
N LEU A 172 20.72 -6.80 -6.80
CA LEU A 172 21.06 -5.66 -5.95
C LEU A 172 19.98 -4.58 -5.97
N LEU A 173 19.45 -4.24 -7.15
CA LEU A 173 18.49 -3.16 -7.36
C LEU A 173 17.06 -3.49 -6.89
N GLN A 174 16.67 -4.77 -6.82
CA GLN A 174 15.33 -5.13 -6.37
C GLN A 174 15.06 -4.72 -4.91
N GLY A 175 16.10 -4.59 -4.09
CA GLY A 175 16.01 -4.17 -2.70
C GLY A 175 15.10 -5.07 -1.85
N LYS A 176 14.26 -4.46 -1.01
CA LYS A 176 13.32 -5.19 -0.15
C LYS A 176 12.12 -5.79 -0.90
N GLN A 177 11.81 -5.28 -2.10
CA GLN A 177 10.70 -5.77 -2.92
C GLN A 177 11.18 -6.81 -3.92
N LYS A 178 11.25 -8.07 -3.49
CA LYS A 178 11.66 -9.17 -4.37
C LYS A 178 10.79 -9.23 -5.62
N LEU A 179 11.43 -9.39 -6.79
CA LEU A 179 10.77 -9.57 -8.09
C LEU A 179 10.21 -10.98 -8.26
N ILE A 180 10.79 -11.96 -7.57
CA ILE A 180 10.32 -13.33 -7.50
C ILE A 180 9.70 -13.53 -6.13
N LEU A 181 8.42 -13.85 -6.10
CA LEU A 181 7.68 -14.13 -4.87
C LEU A 181 7.53 -15.63 -4.67
N PRO A 182 7.57 -16.12 -3.43
CA PRO A 182 7.20 -17.50 -3.13
C PRO A 182 5.71 -17.71 -3.50
N PRO A 183 5.31 -18.95 -3.83
CA PRO A 183 3.91 -19.27 -4.06
C PRO A 183 3.07 -18.96 -2.82
N ASP A 184 1.80 -18.62 -3.05
CA ASP A 184 0.86 -18.38 -1.95
C ASP A 184 0.76 -19.63 -1.07
N PRO A 185 0.68 -19.47 0.25
CA PRO A 185 0.42 -20.59 1.14
C PRO A 185 -0.92 -21.24 0.75
N PRO A 186 -1.05 -22.56 0.88
CA PRO A 186 -2.30 -23.24 0.56
C PRO A 186 -3.44 -22.61 1.37
N MET A 187 -4.51 -22.19 0.69
CA MET A 187 -5.68 -21.65 1.35
C MET A 187 -6.30 -22.74 2.23
N ASP A 188 -6.40 -22.48 3.52
CA ASP A 188 -7.08 -23.37 4.46
C ASP A 188 -8.58 -23.38 4.13
N LYS A 189 -9.01 -24.47 3.47
CA LYS A 189 -10.40 -24.68 3.04
C LYS A 189 -11.40 -24.76 4.22
N ARG A 190 -10.92 -24.83 5.49
CA ARG A 190 -11.73 -24.94 6.69
C ARG A 190 -12.41 -23.64 7.13
N ARG A 191 -12.19 -22.51 6.44
CA ARG A 191 -12.81 -21.22 6.77
C ARG A 191 -14.01 -20.84 5.87
N ARG A 192 -14.59 -21.78 5.14
CA ARG A 192 -15.75 -21.53 4.24
C ARG A 192 -17.08 -22.00 4.79
N ASP A 193 -17.13 -22.54 6.01
CA ASP A 193 -18.38 -22.96 6.68
C ASP A 193 -18.79 -21.95 7.76
#